data_1da9a2c69311bb8548c4f7cc7937eb23
#
_entry.id   1da9a2c69311bb8548c4f7cc7937eb23
#
_cell.length_a   1.000
_cell.length_b   1.000
_cell.length_c   1.000
_cell.angle_alpha   90.00
_cell.angle_beta   90.00
_cell.angle_gamma   90.00
#
_symmetry.space_group_name_H-M   'P 1'
#
loop_
_entity.id
_entity.type
_entity.pdbx_description
1 polymer ?
#
loop_
_entity_poly.entity_id
_entity_poly.type
_entity_poly.pdbx_seq_one_letter_code
_entity_poly.pdbx_strand_id
1 'polypeptide(L)'
;MFTSKHKNVAKSEKGGRKSRSMLTERFYTFALLIDGVHKCIHRIKFDFAPCFGVKSVHMFWIYELQAHPEGLTSAELAGKSMISRSLVSREIERLLENGYVVLREAAHGKRKSYNSRILLTDKGKELAEQIRAEAIKVQNQANDGITEEELVIFYTVLKKFYRNLQKIICEKEGVQKNVKRASLPQSPRNLPKNVAETAKKD
;
A
#
# COMPACT_ATOMS: atom_id res chain seq x y z
N MET A 1 51.05 9.96 37.78
CA MET A 1 50.53 8.83 36.95
C MET A 1 48.99 8.91 36.89
N PHE A 2 48.40 10.02 36.37
CA PHE A 2 46.95 10.22 36.29
C PHE A 2 46.65 11.23 35.16
N THR A 3 46.73 10.85 33.89
CA THR A 3 46.27 11.71 32.80
C THR A 3 45.91 10.95 31.52
N SER A 4 45.74 9.60 31.54
CA SER A 4 45.49 8.85 30.29
C SER A 4 44.03 8.37 30.09
N LYS A 5 43.14 8.44 31.10
CA LYS A 5 41.76 7.93 30.96
C LYS A 5 40.74 8.91 30.38
N HIS A 6 40.98 10.22 30.47
CA HIS A 6 40.00 11.20 29.95
C HIS A 6 40.03 11.47 28.45
N LYS A 7 41.14 11.16 27.76
CA LYS A 7 41.26 11.35 26.29
C LYS A 7 40.50 10.30 25.45
N ASN A 8 40.33 9.08 25.98
CA ASN A 8 39.64 8.01 25.25
C ASN A 8 38.12 8.10 25.30
N VAL A 9 37.51 8.67 26.35
CA VAL A 9 36.08 8.84 26.46
C VAL A 9 35.59 9.94 25.51
N ALA A 10 36.29 11.06 25.42
CA ALA A 10 35.94 12.15 24.50
C ALA A 10 36.06 11.78 23.02
N LYS A 11 36.95 10.86 22.66
CA LYS A 11 37.12 10.37 21.29
C LYS A 11 36.00 9.40 20.88
N SER A 12 35.50 8.59 21.80
CA SER A 12 34.35 7.69 21.61
C SER A 12 33.04 8.45 21.43
N GLU A 13 32.81 9.51 22.23
CA GLU A 13 31.59 10.32 22.12
C GLU A 13 31.54 11.16 20.84
N LYS A 14 32.68 11.68 20.36
CA LYS A 14 32.74 12.41 19.07
C LYS A 14 32.52 11.48 17.87
N GLY A 15 32.98 10.25 17.91
CA GLY A 15 32.73 9.23 16.89
C GLY A 15 31.25 8.83 16.83
N GLY A 16 30.62 8.62 17.98
CA GLY A 16 29.19 8.29 18.10
C GLY A 16 28.25 9.40 17.62
N ARG A 17 28.55 10.68 17.92
CA ARG A 17 27.79 11.82 17.45
C ARG A 17 27.90 12.00 15.92
N LYS A 18 29.08 11.84 15.35
CA LYS A 18 29.31 11.97 13.90
C LYS A 18 28.60 10.87 13.12
N SER A 19 28.60 9.64 13.62
CA SER A 19 27.89 8.51 13.04
C SER A 19 26.36 8.69 13.11
N ARG A 20 25.83 9.18 14.25
CA ARG A 20 24.40 9.46 14.44
C ARG A 20 23.91 10.58 13.52
N SER A 21 24.67 11.66 13.35
CA SER A 21 24.39 12.73 12.42
C SER A 21 24.31 12.24 10.96
N MET A 22 25.27 11.42 10.54
CA MET A 22 25.30 10.85 9.19
C MET A 22 24.13 9.93 8.89
N LEU A 23 23.69 9.09 9.84
CA LEU A 23 22.50 8.23 9.67
C LEU A 23 21.22 9.03 9.58
N THR A 24 21.07 10.09 10.36
CA THR A 24 19.91 10.99 10.33
C THR A 24 19.84 11.72 9.00
N GLU A 25 20.98 12.23 8.51
CA GLU A 25 21.09 12.92 7.23
C GLU A 25 20.77 12.01 6.04
N ARG A 26 21.26 10.76 6.05
CA ARG A 26 20.93 9.75 5.03
C ARG A 26 19.44 9.44 5.01
N PHE A 27 18.82 9.26 6.17
CA PHE A 27 17.39 8.98 6.25
C PHE A 27 16.57 10.17 5.74
N TYR A 28 16.93 11.39 6.11
CA TYR A 28 16.26 12.59 5.65
C TYR A 28 16.36 12.76 4.12
N THR A 29 17.57 12.62 3.57
CA THR A 29 17.80 12.66 2.12
C THR A 29 16.99 11.59 1.39
N PHE A 30 17.01 10.35 1.90
CA PHE A 30 16.20 9.25 1.36
C PHE A 30 14.71 9.60 1.35
N ALA A 31 14.16 10.07 2.48
CA ALA A 31 12.74 10.39 2.59
C ALA A 31 12.33 11.50 1.62
N LEU A 32 13.14 12.56 1.48
CA LEU A 32 12.90 13.65 0.52
C LEU A 32 12.93 13.16 -0.93
N LEU A 33 13.90 12.33 -1.30
CA LEU A 33 14.01 11.81 -2.66
C LEU A 33 12.82 10.90 -3.01
N ILE A 34 12.43 10.01 -2.12
CA ILE A 34 11.27 9.12 -2.33
C ILE A 34 9.97 9.93 -2.46
N ASP A 35 9.77 10.93 -1.59
CA ASP A 35 8.61 11.83 -1.68
C ASP A 35 8.62 12.63 -3.00
N GLY A 36 9.77 13.14 -3.41
CA GLY A 36 9.96 13.83 -4.69
C GLY A 36 9.62 12.93 -5.87
N VAL A 37 10.17 11.72 -5.93
CA VAL A 37 9.88 10.73 -6.97
C VAL A 37 8.39 10.39 -6.99
N HIS A 38 7.77 10.17 -5.82
CA HIS A 38 6.33 9.91 -5.72
C HIS A 38 5.50 11.05 -6.33
N LYS A 39 5.82 12.30 -6.00
CA LYS A 39 5.14 13.48 -6.54
C LYS A 39 5.30 13.60 -8.05
N CYS A 40 6.48 13.35 -8.59
CA CYS A 40 6.73 13.33 -10.03
C CYS A 40 5.89 12.26 -10.74
N ILE A 41 5.91 11.03 -10.24
CA ILE A 41 5.11 9.93 -10.81
C ILE A 41 3.61 10.24 -10.72
N HIS A 42 3.16 10.81 -9.60
CA HIS A 42 1.76 11.20 -9.44
C HIS A 42 1.37 12.29 -10.45
N ARG A 43 2.22 13.29 -10.65
CA ARG A 43 1.99 14.36 -11.61
C ARG A 43 1.93 13.82 -13.04
N ILE A 44 2.88 12.98 -13.44
CA ILE A 44 2.89 12.34 -14.75
C ILE A 44 1.58 11.57 -14.98
N LYS A 45 1.16 10.73 -14.04
CA LYS A 45 -0.11 10.01 -14.14
C LYS A 45 -1.32 10.93 -14.24
N PHE A 46 -1.31 12.05 -13.52
CA PHE A 46 -2.40 13.02 -13.56
C PHE A 46 -2.49 13.71 -14.93
N ASP A 47 -1.35 14.07 -15.51
CA ASP A 47 -1.30 14.76 -16.80
C ASP A 47 -1.64 13.82 -17.98
N PHE A 48 -1.27 12.53 -17.90
CA PHE A 48 -1.55 11.54 -18.96
C PHE A 48 -2.93 10.90 -18.88
N ALA A 49 -3.52 10.75 -17.69
CA ALA A 49 -4.79 10.04 -17.52
C ALA A 49 -5.94 10.58 -18.41
N PRO A 50 -6.10 11.90 -18.61
CA PRO A 50 -7.12 12.45 -19.50
C PRO A 50 -6.95 12.03 -20.96
N CYS A 51 -5.72 11.81 -21.43
CA CYS A 51 -5.45 11.35 -22.81
C CYS A 51 -6.04 9.96 -23.08
N PHE A 52 -6.24 9.17 -22.03
CA PHE A 52 -6.84 7.84 -22.08
C PHE A 52 -8.32 7.84 -21.69
N GLY A 53 -8.92 9.00 -21.41
CA GLY A 53 -10.31 9.10 -20.96
C GLY A 53 -10.56 8.49 -19.57
N VAL A 54 -9.53 8.38 -18.73
CA VAL A 54 -9.61 7.79 -17.38
C VAL A 54 -9.03 8.72 -16.33
N LYS A 55 -9.21 8.37 -15.04
CA LYS A 55 -8.54 9.07 -13.94
C LYS A 55 -7.18 8.43 -13.64
N SER A 56 -6.29 9.17 -13.01
CA SER A 56 -4.96 8.68 -12.61
C SER A 56 -5.00 7.42 -11.73
N VAL A 57 -6.02 7.28 -10.89
CA VAL A 57 -6.24 6.09 -10.05
C VAL A 57 -6.59 4.85 -10.89
N HIS A 58 -7.34 5.05 -11.98
CA HIS A 58 -7.73 3.96 -12.88
C HIS A 58 -6.54 3.37 -13.61
N MET A 59 -5.53 4.18 -13.97
CA MET A 59 -4.32 3.69 -14.66
C MET A 59 -3.62 2.60 -13.86
N PHE A 60 -3.49 2.78 -12.54
CA PHE A 60 -2.91 1.77 -11.67
C PHE A 60 -3.74 0.48 -11.61
N TRP A 61 -5.08 0.60 -11.53
CA TRP A 61 -5.96 -0.57 -11.45
C TRP A 61 -6.02 -1.35 -12.76
N ILE A 62 -6.04 -0.65 -13.89
CA ILE A 62 -6.00 -1.28 -15.22
C ILE A 62 -4.70 -2.08 -15.37
N TYR A 63 -3.57 -1.53 -14.93
CA TYR A 63 -2.29 -2.23 -14.92
C TYR A 63 -2.29 -3.46 -14.00
N GLU A 64 -2.81 -3.32 -12.78
CA GLU A 64 -2.95 -4.44 -11.84
C GLU A 64 -3.89 -5.54 -12.37
N LEU A 65 -5.01 -5.17 -12.96
CA LEU A 65 -5.95 -6.12 -13.54
C LEU A 65 -5.35 -6.87 -14.75
N GLN A 66 -4.49 -6.24 -15.53
CA GLN A 66 -3.80 -6.90 -16.62
C GLN A 66 -2.80 -7.95 -16.12
N ALA A 67 -2.14 -7.68 -15.01
CA ALA A 67 -1.24 -8.64 -14.36
C ALA A 67 -1.97 -9.81 -13.68
N HIS A 68 -3.31 -9.73 -13.53
CA HIS A 68 -4.15 -10.71 -12.84
C HIS A 68 -5.33 -11.13 -13.73
N PRO A 69 -5.11 -12.03 -14.72
CA PRO A 69 -6.17 -12.47 -15.65
C PRO A 69 -7.35 -13.14 -14.96
N GLU A 70 -7.14 -13.70 -13.76
CA GLU A 70 -8.18 -14.27 -12.90
C GLU A 70 -9.10 -13.21 -12.30
N GLY A 71 -8.73 -11.94 -12.40
CA GLY A 71 -9.40 -10.79 -11.82
C GLY A 71 -9.03 -10.53 -10.37
N LEU A 72 -9.34 -9.33 -9.90
CA LEU A 72 -9.15 -8.89 -8.50
C LEU A 72 -10.49 -8.46 -7.91
N THR A 73 -10.67 -8.67 -6.61
CA THR A 73 -11.80 -8.11 -5.85
C THR A 73 -11.54 -6.64 -5.52
N SER A 74 -12.60 -5.88 -5.22
CA SER A 74 -12.47 -4.50 -4.74
C SER A 74 -11.62 -4.40 -3.47
N ALA A 75 -11.61 -5.44 -2.62
CA ALA A 75 -10.79 -5.49 -1.43
C ALA A 75 -9.30 -5.65 -1.75
N GLU A 76 -8.96 -6.50 -2.71
CA GLU A 76 -7.58 -6.69 -3.18
C GLU A 76 -7.04 -5.43 -3.86
N LEU A 77 -7.85 -4.77 -4.71
CA LEU A 77 -7.48 -3.49 -5.33
C LEU A 77 -7.28 -2.38 -4.29
N ALA A 78 -8.16 -2.30 -3.28
CA ALA A 78 -8.03 -1.35 -2.19
C ALA A 78 -6.72 -1.54 -1.40
N GLY A 79 -6.39 -2.80 -1.07
CA GLY A 79 -5.16 -3.16 -0.39
C GLY A 79 -3.91 -2.80 -1.19
N LYS A 80 -3.90 -3.12 -2.49
CA LYS A 80 -2.78 -2.80 -3.41
C LYS A 80 -2.59 -1.29 -3.61
N SER A 81 -3.69 -0.53 -3.64
CA SER A 81 -3.69 0.92 -3.89
C SER A 81 -3.53 1.75 -2.62
N MET A 82 -3.64 1.14 -1.43
CA MET A 82 -3.68 1.82 -0.12
C MET A 82 -4.81 2.87 -0.01
N ILE A 83 -5.95 2.63 -0.64
CA ILE A 83 -7.13 3.50 -0.61
C ILE A 83 -8.35 2.78 -0.02
N SER A 84 -9.40 3.56 0.32
CA SER A 84 -10.60 2.98 0.93
C SER A 84 -11.40 2.13 -0.06
N ARG A 85 -12.02 1.05 0.43
CA ARG A 85 -12.89 0.19 -0.39
C ARG A 85 -14.07 0.93 -0.99
N SER A 86 -14.62 1.92 -0.27
CA SER A 86 -15.72 2.74 -0.76
C SER A 86 -15.34 3.58 -1.98
N LEU A 87 -14.10 4.10 -1.99
CA LEU A 87 -13.58 4.79 -3.17
C LEU A 87 -13.37 3.82 -4.33
N VAL A 88 -12.80 2.63 -4.08
CA VAL A 88 -12.64 1.60 -5.12
C VAL A 88 -13.99 1.25 -5.73
N SER A 89 -15.00 0.93 -4.93
CA SER A 89 -16.33 0.55 -5.44
C SER A 89 -16.92 1.62 -6.35
N ARG A 90 -16.90 2.88 -5.91
CA ARG A 90 -17.43 4.00 -6.69
C ARG A 90 -16.67 4.24 -8.00
N GLU A 91 -15.37 4.11 -8.00
CA GLU A 91 -14.57 4.34 -9.21
C GLU A 91 -14.59 3.13 -10.16
N ILE A 92 -14.80 1.91 -9.65
CA ILE A 92 -15.02 0.71 -10.49
C ILE A 92 -16.34 0.82 -11.27
N GLU A 93 -17.41 1.40 -10.69
CA GLU A 93 -18.66 1.66 -11.41
C GLU A 93 -18.41 2.48 -12.69
N ARG A 94 -17.55 3.49 -12.62
CA ARG A 94 -17.16 4.27 -13.81
C ARG A 94 -16.39 3.46 -14.87
N LEU A 95 -15.54 2.54 -14.45
CA LEU A 95 -14.84 1.64 -15.37
C LEU A 95 -15.79 0.63 -16.03
N LEU A 96 -16.83 0.18 -15.29
CA LEU A 96 -17.92 -0.64 -15.81
C LEU A 96 -18.75 0.12 -16.84
N GLU A 97 -19.18 1.35 -16.51
CA GLU A 97 -19.96 2.24 -17.38
C GLU A 97 -19.20 2.51 -18.69
N ASN A 98 -17.89 2.71 -18.63
CA ASN A 98 -17.04 2.91 -19.81
C ASN A 98 -16.70 1.61 -20.55
N GLY A 99 -17.13 0.46 -20.05
CA GLY A 99 -16.90 -0.85 -20.66
C GLY A 99 -15.45 -1.34 -20.60
N TYR A 100 -14.61 -0.83 -19.70
CA TYR A 100 -13.21 -1.26 -19.53
C TYR A 100 -13.08 -2.50 -18.66
N VAL A 101 -14.03 -2.73 -17.76
CA VAL A 101 -14.04 -3.89 -16.87
C VAL A 101 -15.40 -4.57 -16.87
N VAL A 102 -15.41 -5.83 -16.44
CA VAL A 102 -16.63 -6.61 -16.15
C VAL A 102 -16.50 -7.24 -14.77
N LEU A 103 -17.66 -7.54 -14.16
CA LEU A 103 -17.71 -8.29 -12.91
C LEU A 103 -18.04 -9.74 -13.21
N ARG A 104 -17.21 -10.66 -12.72
CA ARG A 104 -17.51 -12.09 -12.68
C ARG A 104 -17.95 -12.46 -11.29
N GLU A 105 -19.17 -12.98 -11.17
CA GLU A 105 -19.72 -13.42 -9.89
C GLU A 105 -18.92 -14.62 -9.36
N ALA A 106 -18.74 -14.69 -8.04
CA ALA A 106 -18.22 -15.87 -7.40
C ALA A 106 -19.26 -17.00 -7.51
N ALA A 107 -18.80 -18.23 -7.78
CA ALA A 107 -19.63 -19.40 -8.14
C ALA A 107 -20.67 -19.85 -7.09
N HIS A 108 -20.77 -19.21 -5.93
CA HIS A 108 -21.73 -19.54 -4.87
C HIS A 108 -22.58 -18.32 -4.50
N GLY A 109 -23.80 -18.32 -5.03
CA GLY A 109 -24.83 -17.31 -4.81
C GLY A 109 -25.13 -17.03 -3.35
N LYS A 110 -25.38 -15.79 -3.07
CA LYS A 110 -25.99 -15.05 -1.97
C LYS A 110 -25.05 -13.98 -1.39
N ARG A 111 -24.76 -13.00 -2.16
CA ARG A 111 -24.46 -11.58 -1.89
C ARG A 111 -23.67 -11.00 -3.05
N LYS A 112 -24.40 -10.38 -3.94
CA LYS A 112 -24.03 -9.92 -5.29
C LYS A 112 -22.85 -8.94 -5.43
N SER A 113 -22.15 -8.54 -4.38
CA SER A 113 -21.19 -7.43 -4.53
C SER A 113 -19.82 -7.64 -3.86
N TYR A 114 -19.72 -8.42 -2.80
CA TYR A 114 -18.53 -8.37 -1.93
C TYR A 114 -17.34 -9.23 -2.40
N ASN A 115 -17.60 -10.26 -3.22
CA ASN A 115 -16.57 -11.20 -3.72
C ASN A 115 -16.53 -11.29 -5.24
N SER A 116 -17.20 -10.39 -5.98
CA SER A 116 -17.12 -10.37 -7.43
C SER A 116 -15.71 -10.00 -7.85
N ARG A 117 -15.19 -10.75 -8.82
CA ARG A 117 -13.88 -10.44 -9.42
C ARG A 117 -14.07 -9.46 -10.56
N ILE A 118 -13.25 -8.44 -10.56
CA ILE A 118 -13.16 -7.41 -11.58
C ILE A 118 -12.13 -7.88 -12.61
N LEU A 119 -12.53 -7.97 -13.87
CA LEU A 119 -11.66 -8.38 -14.97
C LEU A 119 -11.68 -7.29 -16.05
N LEU A 120 -10.58 -7.20 -16.82
CA LEU A 120 -10.57 -6.36 -18.00
C LEU A 120 -11.41 -6.98 -19.13
N THR A 121 -12.16 -6.15 -19.83
CA THR A 121 -12.73 -6.47 -21.16
C THR A 121 -11.62 -6.40 -22.20
N ASP A 122 -11.91 -6.76 -23.46
CA ASP A 122 -10.95 -6.57 -24.55
C ASP A 122 -10.63 -5.08 -24.75
N LYS A 123 -11.63 -4.19 -24.66
CA LYS A 123 -11.42 -2.74 -24.62
C LYS A 123 -10.52 -2.31 -23.46
N GLY A 124 -10.70 -2.92 -22.29
CA GLY A 124 -9.84 -2.66 -21.12
C GLY A 124 -8.41 -3.14 -21.31
N LYS A 125 -8.19 -4.27 -21.99
CA LYS A 125 -6.86 -4.79 -22.35
C LYS A 125 -6.15 -3.89 -23.36
N GLU A 126 -6.87 -3.41 -24.39
CA GLU A 126 -6.34 -2.44 -25.34
C GLU A 126 -5.88 -1.15 -24.65
N LEU A 127 -6.71 -0.63 -23.73
CA LEU A 127 -6.35 0.53 -22.91
C LEU A 127 -5.13 0.26 -22.04
N ALA A 128 -5.04 -0.93 -21.43
CA ALA A 128 -3.89 -1.33 -20.63
C ALA A 128 -2.59 -1.34 -21.44
N GLU A 129 -2.64 -1.82 -22.70
CA GLU A 129 -1.48 -1.80 -23.61
C GLU A 129 -1.07 -0.36 -23.98
N GLN A 130 -2.03 0.53 -24.21
CA GLN A 130 -1.75 1.95 -24.48
C GLN A 130 -1.07 2.62 -23.29
N ILE A 131 -1.60 2.41 -22.08
CA ILE A 131 -1.02 2.91 -20.83
C ILE A 131 0.39 2.34 -20.64
N ARG A 132 0.58 1.04 -20.90
CA ARG A 132 1.88 0.38 -20.78
C ARG A 132 2.91 0.97 -21.76
N ALA A 133 2.52 1.19 -23.00
CA ALA A 133 3.40 1.78 -24.02
C ALA A 133 3.88 3.18 -23.60
N GLU A 134 3.00 4.01 -23.06
CA GLU A 134 3.35 5.33 -22.56
C GLU A 134 4.24 5.27 -21.30
N ALA A 135 3.93 4.36 -20.37
CA ALA A 135 4.75 4.14 -19.19
C ALA A 135 6.20 3.72 -19.55
N ILE A 136 6.38 2.88 -20.59
CA ILE A 136 7.70 2.49 -21.10
C ILE A 136 8.46 3.71 -21.64
N LYS A 137 7.81 4.60 -22.39
CA LYS A 137 8.46 5.82 -22.90
C LYS A 137 8.94 6.71 -21.74
N VAL A 138 8.08 6.92 -20.76
CA VAL A 138 8.42 7.70 -19.55
C VAL A 138 9.58 7.03 -18.79
N GLN A 139 9.54 5.70 -18.64
CA GLN A 139 10.60 4.95 -17.96
C GLN A 139 11.94 5.08 -18.71
N ASN A 140 11.94 4.97 -20.03
CA ASN A 140 13.17 5.12 -20.84
C ASN A 140 13.76 6.52 -20.71
N GLN A 141 12.93 7.57 -20.66
CA GLN A 141 13.38 8.93 -20.42
C GLN A 141 13.93 9.12 -19.00
N ALA A 142 13.29 8.49 -18.01
CA ALA A 142 13.74 8.55 -16.61
C ALA A 142 15.04 7.77 -16.38
N ASN A 143 15.37 6.81 -17.23
CA ASN A 143 16.59 6.03 -17.17
C ASN A 143 17.77 6.71 -17.92
N ASP A 144 17.59 7.88 -18.49
CA ASP A 144 18.68 8.57 -19.21
C ASP A 144 19.88 8.78 -18.29
N GLY A 145 21.07 8.38 -18.78
CA GLY A 145 22.32 8.43 -18.03
C GLY A 145 22.48 7.36 -16.94
N ILE A 146 21.58 6.38 -16.85
CA ILE A 146 21.65 5.26 -15.89
C ILE A 146 21.99 3.96 -16.64
N THR A 147 22.99 3.24 -16.18
CA THR A 147 23.37 1.94 -16.77
C THR A 147 22.45 0.81 -16.34
N GLU A 148 22.43 -0.29 -17.10
CA GLU A 148 21.62 -1.47 -16.75
C GLU A 148 22.05 -2.08 -15.41
N GLU A 149 23.36 -2.10 -15.11
CA GLU A 149 23.89 -2.59 -13.84
C GLU A 149 23.37 -1.74 -12.65
N GLU A 150 23.35 -0.43 -12.81
CA GLU A 150 22.82 0.49 -11.79
C GLU A 150 21.32 0.26 -11.60
N LEU A 151 20.55 0.05 -12.67
CA LEU A 151 19.11 -0.27 -12.59
C LEU A 151 18.86 -1.59 -11.84
N VAL A 152 19.62 -2.64 -12.12
CA VAL A 152 19.54 -3.93 -11.43
C VAL A 152 19.79 -3.76 -9.93
N ILE A 153 20.86 -3.03 -9.57
CA ILE A 153 21.19 -2.74 -8.16
C ILE A 153 20.07 -1.90 -7.52
N PHE A 154 19.65 -0.84 -8.18
CA PHE A 154 18.59 0.05 -7.69
C PHE A 154 17.29 -0.71 -7.36
N TYR A 155 16.76 -1.48 -8.31
CA TYR A 155 15.53 -2.24 -8.08
C TYR A 155 15.70 -3.34 -7.04
N THR A 156 16.87 -3.96 -6.95
CA THR A 156 17.17 -4.97 -5.93
C THR A 156 17.14 -4.37 -4.52
N VAL A 157 17.79 -3.23 -4.33
CA VAL A 157 17.83 -2.51 -3.04
C VAL A 157 16.45 -1.95 -2.69
N LEU A 158 15.77 -1.32 -3.65
CA LEU A 158 14.43 -0.75 -3.45
C LEU A 158 13.40 -1.81 -3.03
N LYS A 159 13.43 -3.00 -3.65
CA LYS A 159 12.57 -4.13 -3.26
C LYS A 159 12.86 -4.62 -1.84
N LYS A 160 14.11 -4.69 -1.43
CA LYS A 160 14.50 -5.06 -0.04
C LYS A 160 13.99 -4.00 0.95
N PHE A 161 14.21 -2.74 0.62
CA PHE A 161 13.78 -1.62 1.45
C PHE A 161 12.26 -1.60 1.63
N TYR A 162 11.50 -1.73 0.53
CA TYR A 162 10.06 -1.80 0.55
C TYR A 162 9.52 -2.93 1.44
N ARG A 163 10.08 -4.15 1.30
CA ARG A 163 9.70 -5.29 2.14
C ARG A 163 9.95 -5.04 3.63
N ASN A 164 11.08 -4.38 3.96
CA ASN A 164 11.41 -4.06 5.35
C ASN A 164 10.42 -3.04 5.94
N LEU A 165 10.04 -2.02 5.17
CA LEU A 165 9.02 -1.05 5.58
C LEU A 165 7.66 -1.71 5.78
N GLN A 166 7.25 -2.63 4.90
CA GLN A 166 6.01 -3.39 5.07
C GLN A 166 5.99 -4.20 6.38
N LYS A 167 7.10 -4.87 6.73
CA LYS A 167 7.21 -5.58 8.01
C LYS A 167 7.00 -4.66 9.20
N ILE A 168 7.63 -3.49 9.21
CA ILE A 168 7.47 -2.49 10.29
C ILE A 168 6.01 -2.04 10.42
N ILE A 169 5.30 -1.84 9.30
CA ILE A 169 3.88 -1.47 9.30
C ILE A 169 3.03 -2.60 9.88
N CYS A 170 3.22 -3.83 9.41
CA CYS A 170 2.47 -5.00 9.88
C CYS A 170 2.69 -5.27 11.38
N GLU A 171 3.92 -5.13 11.87
CA GLU A 171 4.24 -5.28 13.29
C GLU A 171 3.50 -4.23 14.15
N LYS A 172 3.48 -2.98 13.71
CA LYS A 172 2.75 -1.91 14.40
C LYS A 172 1.24 -2.13 14.39
N GLU A 173 0.67 -2.58 13.29
CA GLU A 173 -0.76 -2.91 13.21
C GLU A 173 -1.12 -4.11 14.11
N GLY A 174 -0.26 -5.12 14.18
CA GLY A 174 -0.40 -6.25 15.11
C GLY A 174 -0.42 -5.82 16.57
N VAL A 175 0.49 -4.93 16.95
CA VAL A 175 0.54 -4.34 18.30
C VAL A 175 -0.72 -3.52 18.60
N GLN A 176 -1.19 -2.67 17.67
CA GLN A 176 -2.41 -1.88 17.86
C GLN A 176 -3.67 -2.73 17.99
N LYS A 177 -3.79 -3.82 17.22
CA LYS A 177 -4.92 -4.77 17.34
C LYS A 177 -4.91 -5.46 18.69
N ASN A 178 -3.74 -5.83 19.22
CA ASN A 178 -3.60 -6.45 20.54
C ASN A 178 -3.94 -5.46 21.66
N VAL A 179 -3.49 -4.21 21.58
CA VAL A 179 -3.84 -3.15 22.55
C VAL A 179 -5.34 -2.88 22.56
N LYS A 180 -5.99 -2.77 21.37
CA LYS A 180 -7.45 -2.61 21.28
C LYS A 180 -8.22 -3.82 21.82
N ARG A 181 -7.70 -5.05 21.66
CA ARG A 181 -8.31 -6.25 22.25
C ARG A 181 -8.17 -6.30 23.78
N ALA A 182 -7.04 -5.83 24.31
CA ALA A 182 -6.80 -5.78 25.75
C ALA A 182 -7.59 -4.66 26.44
N SER A 183 -7.94 -3.58 25.74
CA SER A 183 -8.70 -2.44 26.26
C SER A 183 -10.22 -2.57 26.14
N LEU A 184 -10.75 -3.61 25.50
CA LEU A 184 -12.18 -3.91 25.52
C LEU A 184 -12.55 -4.48 26.89
N PRO A 185 -13.49 -3.85 27.64
CA PRO A 185 -13.97 -4.39 28.90
C PRO A 185 -14.57 -5.78 28.61
N GLN A 186 -14.04 -6.79 29.31
CA GLN A 186 -14.61 -8.13 29.25
C GLN A 186 -16.05 -8.03 29.77
N SER A 187 -17.03 -8.25 28.92
CA SER A 187 -18.41 -8.40 29.32
C SER A 187 -18.47 -9.48 30.41
N PRO A 188 -19.06 -9.23 31.57
CA PRO A 188 -19.16 -10.23 32.62
C PRO A 188 -20.00 -11.41 32.10
N ARG A 189 -19.32 -12.48 31.69
CA ARG A 189 -19.99 -13.77 31.53
C ARG A 189 -20.26 -14.31 32.90
N ASN A 190 -21.50 -14.21 33.32
CA ASN A 190 -22.23 -14.96 34.35
C ASN A 190 -23.07 -14.00 35.18
N LEU A 191 -24.25 -13.65 34.66
CA LEU A 191 -25.39 -13.44 35.56
C LEU A 191 -26.00 -14.83 35.79
N PRO A 192 -26.16 -15.30 37.05
CA PRO A 192 -26.89 -16.51 37.33
C PRO A 192 -28.37 -16.32 36.97
N LYS A 193 -28.87 -17.19 36.10
CA LYS A 193 -30.31 -17.31 35.82
C LYS A 193 -31.01 -17.96 37.02
N ASN A 194 -31.30 -17.24 38.08
CA ASN A 194 -32.19 -17.69 39.13
C ASN A 194 -32.62 -16.49 39.96
N VAL A 195 -33.49 -15.64 39.48
CA VAL A 195 -34.45 -14.83 40.26
C VAL A 195 -35.64 -14.50 39.38
N ALA A 196 -36.47 -15.46 39.07
CA ALA A 196 -37.75 -15.22 38.44
C ALA A 196 -38.74 -16.36 38.75
N GLU A 197 -38.78 -16.80 40.03
CA GLU A 197 -39.78 -17.78 40.44
C GLU A 197 -40.15 -17.66 41.95
N THR A 198 -40.47 -16.45 42.42
CA THR A 198 -41.13 -16.26 43.71
C THR A 198 -41.94 -14.96 43.72
N ALA A 199 -42.96 -14.83 42.85
CA ALA A 199 -43.97 -13.82 42.99
C ALA A 199 -45.25 -14.26 42.28
N LYS A 200 -45.81 -15.39 42.69
CA LYS A 200 -47.21 -15.77 42.44
C LYS A 200 -47.65 -16.73 43.54
N LYS A 201 -47.93 -16.22 44.71
CA LYS A 201 -48.89 -16.72 45.73
C LYS A 201 -48.93 -15.65 46.82
N ASP A 202 -49.93 -14.87 46.73
CA ASP A 202 -50.93 -14.44 47.70
C ASP A 202 -51.86 -13.41 47.05
#